data_7a6e08f2c65bb433b6fc90b1bdc38e63
#
_entry.id   7a6e08f2c65bb433b6fc90b1bdc38e63
#
_cell.length_a   1.000
_cell.length_b   1.000
_cell.length_c   1.000
_cell.angle_alpha   90.00
_cell.angle_beta   90.00
_cell.angle_gamma   90.00
#
_symmetry.space_group_name_H-M   'P 1'
#
loop_
_entity.id
_entity.type
_entity.pdbx_description
1 polymer ?
#
loop_
_entity_poly.entity_id
_entity_poly.type
_entity_poly.pdbx_seq_one_letter_code
_entity_poly.pdbx_strand_id
1 'polypeptide(L)'
;MRRTFREQLEVEMRRDSRIHLLVGDVGYGLFDSTRREFPSRVINPGAAEQLMMGMAVGMTMEGLIPVVYSITPFVLYRPFEFIRNYVNEEKIPVKLVGSGRNDDYGVCGFSHYACEDMKIMDVFSNIKVYRPEHKDEIDVAEFLYNMSPSYMNLSR
;
A
#
# COMPACT_ATOMS: atom_id res chain seq x y z
N MET A 1 -9.72 -8.97 6.00
CA MET A 1 -8.33 -8.54 6.14
C MET A 1 -8.15 -7.01 6.17
N ARG A 2 -8.73 -6.25 5.27
CA ARG A 2 -8.58 -4.78 5.17
C ARG A 2 -8.92 -4.02 6.48
N ARG A 3 -9.96 -4.46 7.21
CA ARG A 3 -10.32 -3.84 8.49
C ARG A 3 -9.24 -4.08 9.55
N THR A 4 -8.74 -5.30 9.68
CA THR A 4 -7.64 -5.64 10.60
C THR A 4 -6.38 -4.83 10.28
N PHE A 5 -6.01 -4.73 9.00
CA PHE A 5 -4.91 -3.87 8.56
C PHE A 5 -5.11 -2.41 9.01
N ARG A 6 -6.29 -1.83 8.75
CA ARG A 6 -6.59 -0.45 9.17
C ARG A 6 -6.47 -0.27 10.68
N GLU A 7 -7.05 -1.18 11.47
CA GLU A 7 -7.04 -1.10 12.94
C GLU A 7 -5.62 -1.12 13.49
N GLN A 8 -4.77 -2.02 12.98
CA GLN A 8 -3.35 -2.05 13.35
C GLN A 8 -2.59 -0.82 12.85
N LEU A 9 -2.86 -0.35 11.64
CA LEU A 9 -2.25 0.87 11.10
C LEU A 9 -2.58 2.09 11.97
N GLU A 10 -3.82 2.25 12.42
CA GLU A 10 -4.23 3.33 13.31
C GLU A 10 -3.47 3.29 14.65
N VAL A 11 -3.21 2.09 15.20
CA VAL A 11 -2.38 1.91 16.40
C VAL A 11 -0.97 2.44 16.15
N GLU A 12 -0.36 2.06 15.04
CA GLU A 12 1.02 2.50 14.73
C GLU A 12 1.09 3.99 14.36
N MET A 13 0.07 4.54 13.71
CA MET A 13 -0.01 5.98 13.43
C MET A 13 -0.13 6.84 14.71
N ARG A 14 -0.70 6.29 15.81
CA ARG A 14 -0.69 6.97 17.12
C ARG A 14 0.71 6.97 17.76
N ARG A 15 1.48 5.92 17.54
CA ARG A 15 2.83 5.73 18.12
C ARG A 15 3.92 6.49 17.38
N ASP A 16 3.78 6.61 16.05
CA ASP A 16 4.81 7.19 15.18
C ASP A 16 4.20 8.21 14.22
N SER A 17 4.57 9.47 14.41
CA SER A 17 4.09 10.60 13.58
C SER A 17 4.64 10.59 12.16
N ARG A 18 5.67 9.81 11.85
CA ARG A 18 6.24 9.67 10.51
C ARG A 18 5.33 8.87 9.57
N ILE A 19 4.41 8.05 10.11
CA ILE A 19 3.55 7.20 9.29
C ILE A 19 2.46 8.04 8.64
N HIS A 20 2.38 7.96 7.31
CA HIS A 20 1.38 8.61 6.48
C HIS A 20 0.68 7.59 5.61
N LEU A 21 -0.62 7.74 5.42
CA LEU A 21 -1.42 6.90 4.53
C LEU A 21 -1.78 7.70 3.27
N LEU A 22 -1.36 7.18 2.11
CA LEU A 22 -1.74 7.69 0.80
C LEU A 22 -2.76 6.75 0.17
N VAL A 23 -3.92 7.27 -0.23
CA VAL A 23 -5.01 6.47 -0.83
C VAL A 23 -5.38 7.01 -2.21
N GLY A 24 -5.38 6.16 -3.23
CA GLY A 24 -5.66 6.54 -4.61
C GLY A 24 -7.16 6.59 -4.92
N ASP A 25 -7.89 7.51 -4.31
CA ASP A 25 -9.35 7.70 -4.46
C ASP A 25 -10.18 6.44 -4.19
N VAL A 26 -9.74 5.64 -3.22
CA VAL A 26 -10.39 4.39 -2.79
C VAL A 26 -10.49 4.33 -1.26
N GLY A 27 -11.04 3.22 -0.73
CA GLY A 27 -11.09 2.98 0.71
C GLY A 27 -12.13 3.80 1.46
N TYR A 28 -13.13 4.32 0.75
CA TYR A 28 -14.31 4.97 1.34
C TYR A 28 -15.01 3.99 2.30
N GLY A 29 -15.45 4.49 3.46
CA GLY A 29 -15.99 3.66 4.54
C GLY A 29 -14.93 2.86 5.31
N LEU A 30 -13.77 2.56 4.70
CA LEU A 30 -12.69 1.84 5.38
C LEU A 30 -11.81 2.82 6.20
N PHE A 31 -11.33 3.90 5.58
CA PHE A 31 -10.39 4.84 6.19
C PHE A 31 -11.02 6.16 6.66
N ASP A 32 -12.33 6.22 6.78
CA ASP A 32 -13.02 7.45 7.23
C ASP A 32 -12.68 7.80 8.68
N SER A 33 -12.54 6.80 9.56
CA SER A 33 -12.07 7.00 10.94
C SER A 33 -10.62 7.50 10.97
N THR A 34 -9.76 6.84 10.20
CA THR A 34 -8.35 7.19 10.09
C THR A 34 -8.16 8.62 9.61
N ARG A 35 -8.94 9.04 8.60
CA ARG A 35 -8.91 10.41 8.08
C ARG A 35 -9.37 11.45 9.10
N ARG A 36 -10.40 11.14 9.89
CA ARG A 36 -10.86 12.04 10.96
C ARG A 36 -9.84 12.18 12.08
N GLU A 37 -9.18 11.09 12.44
CA GLU A 37 -8.18 11.09 13.51
C GLU A 37 -6.85 11.73 13.07
N PHE A 38 -6.44 11.51 11.82
CA PHE A 38 -5.15 11.96 11.27
C PHE A 38 -5.30 12.78 9.98
N PRO A 39 -6.02 13.92 10.01
CA PRO A 39 -6.40 14.64 8.79
C PRO A 39 -5.23 15.13 7.94
N SER A 40 -4.08 15.44 8.55
CA SER A 40 -2.86 15.88 7.85
C SER A 40 -1.98 14.71 7.36
N ARG A 41 -2.27 13.48 7.80
CA ARG A 41 -1.46 12.30 7.50
C ARG A 41 -2.19 11.26 6.63
N VAL A 42 -3.46 11.50 6.30
CA VAL A 42 -4.21 10.72 5.31
C VAL A 42 -4.41 11.57 4.07
N ILE A 43 -3.65 11.25 3.04
CA ILE A 43 -3.55 12.04 1.80
C ILE A 43 -4.26 11.29 0.67
N ASN A 44 -5.15 11.96 -0.05
CA ASN A 44 -5.79 11.42 -1.25
C ASN A 44 -5.41 12.31 -2.45
N PRO A 45 -4.43 11.91 -3.27
CA PRO A 45 -4.06 12.64 -4.48
C PRO A 45 -4.99 12.39 -5.68
N GLY A 46 -6.10 11.68 -5.46
CA GLY A 46 -7.02 11.26 -6.51
C GLY A 46 -6.62 9.93 -7.15
N ALA A 47 -7.29 9.55 -8.24
CA ALA A 47 -6.97 8.35 -9.03
C ALA A 47 -5.71 8.58 -9.88
N ALA A 48 -4.60 8.92 -9.23
CA ALA A 48 -3.32 9.31 -9.82
C ALA A 48 -2.16 8.53 -9.18
N GLU A 49 -2.15 7.22 -9.36
CA GLU A 49 -1.26 6.31 -8.64
C GLU A 49 0.22 6.53 -8.96
N GLN A 50 0.55 7.02 -10.15
CA GLN A 50 1.91 7.39 -10.49
C GLN A 50 2.38 8.60 -9.68
N LEU A 51 1.55 9.64 -9.55
CA LEU A 51 1.81 10.79 -8.67
C LEU A 51 1.93 10.33 -7.21
N MET A 52 0.99 9.50 -6.76
CA MET A 52 0.96 8.96 -5.40
C MET A 52 2.25 8.21 -5.06
N MET A 53 2.78 7.42 -6.00
CA MET A 53 4.04 6.70 -5.82
C MET A 53 5.24 7.66 -5.77
N GLY A 54 5.28 8.68 -6.64
CA GLY A 54 6.31 9.71 -6.61
C GLY A 54 6.33 10.48 -5.29
N MET A 55 5.14 10.83 -4.77
CA MET A 55 5.00 11.45 -3.44
C MET A 55 5.56 10.54 -2.35
N ALA A 56 5.21 9.24 -2.36
CA ALA A 56 5.68 8.29 -1.36
C ALA A 56 7.20 8.13 -1.40
N VAL A 57 7.80 8.07 -2.58
CA VAL A 57 9.27 8.05 -2.74
C VAL A 57 9.89 9.29 -2.09
N GLY A 58 9.41 10.50 -2.44
CA GLY A 58 9.93 11.74 -1.86
C GLY A 58 9.74 11.80 -0.34
N MET A 59 8.58 11.40 0.17
CA MET A 59 8.31 11.34 1.62
C MET A 59 9.27 10.38 2.34
N THR A 60 9.57 9.23 1.74
CA THR A 60 10.52 8.28 2.32
C THR A 60 11.94 8.85 2.37
N MET A 61 12.36 9.58 1.34
CA MET A 61 13.66 10.26 1.31
C MET A 61 13.79 11.33 2.40
N GLU A 62 12.66 11.93 2.83
CA GLU A 62 12.60 12.87 3.96
C GLU A 62 12.42 12.18 5.33
N GLY A 63 12.54 10.85 5.39
CA GLY A 63 12.49 10.07 6.64
C GLY A 63 11.07 9.76 7.14
N LEU A 64 10.03 9.97 6.31
CA LEU A 64 8.68 9.57 6.61
C LEU A 64 8.46 8.08 6.23
N ILE A 65 7.36 7.51 6.72
CA ILE A 65 6.96 6.13 6.45
C ILE A 65 5.61 6.15 5.70
N PRO A 66 5.62 6.35 4.38
CA PRO A 66 4.39 6.36 3.60
C PRO A 66 3.89 4.94 3.34
N VAL A 67 2.60 4.75 3.58
CA VAL A 67 1.84 3.57 3.18
C VAL A 67 0.97 3.94 1.98
N VAL A 68 1.23 3.32 0.84
CA VAL A 68 0.51 3.55 -0.42
C VAL A 68 -0.56 2.47 -0.57
N TYR A 69 -1.82 2.85 -0.51
CA TYR A 69 -2.95 1.94 -0.57
C TYR A 69 -3.83 2.21 -1.80
N SER A 70 -4.06 1.18 -2.60
CA SER A 70 -5.07 1.20 -3.65
C SER A 70 -5.57 -0.22 -3.96
N ILE A 71 -6.48 -0.37 -4.94
CA ILE A 71 -6.81 -1.67 -5.51
C ILE A 71 -5.55 -2.25 -6.16
N THR A 72 -5.32 -3.53 -6.00
CA THR A 72 -4.07 -4.20 -6.38
C THR A 72 -3.56 -3.86 -7.79
N PRO A 73 -4.34 -3.98 -8.89
CA PRO A 73 -3.84 -3.61 -10.22
C PRO A 73 -3.48 -2.11 -10.30
N PHE A 74 -4.15 -1.25 -9.55
CA PHE A 74 -3.89 0.19 -9.64
C PHE A 74 -2.59 0.56 -8.91
N VAL A 75 -2.35 0.00 -7.73
CA VAL A 75 -1.11 0.28 -6.97
C VAL A 75 0.13 -0.33 -7.62
N LEU A 76 0.00 -1.41 -8.39
CA LEU A 76 1.14 -2.09 -9.02
C LEU A 76 1.38 -1.70 -10.47
N TYR A 77 0.32 -1.67 -11.30
CA TYR A 77 0.50 -1.58 -12.75
C TYR A 77 0.64 -0.13 -13.23
N ARG A 78 -0.17 0.79 -12.66
CA ARG A 78 -0.12 2.21 -13.07
C ARG A 78 1.21 2.88 -12.75
N PRO A 79 1.79 2.74 -11.54
CA PRO A 79 3.08 3.32 -11.18
C PRO A 79 4.26 2.35 -11.37
N PHE A 80 4.15 1.35 -12.24
CA PHE A 80 5.14 0.27 -12.39
C PHE A 80 6.57 0.79 -12.57
N GLU A 81 6.76 1.82 -13.38
CA GLU A 81 8.09 2.40 -13.62
C GLU A 81 8.68 2.99 -12.33
N PHE A 82 7.89 3.71 -11.53
CA PHE A 82 8.34 4.23 -10.24
C PHE A 82 8.70 3.12 -9.26
N ILE A 83 7.88 2.07 -9.21
CA ILE A 83 8.17 0.90 -8.35
C ILE A 83 9.49 0.25 -8.80
N ARG A 84 9.65 0.03 -10.10
CA ARG A 84 10.85 -0.59 -10.67
C ARG A 84 12.11 0.22 -10.36
N ASN A 85 12.09 1.52 -10.65
CA ASN A 85 13.28 2.36 -10.60
C ASN A 85 13.64 2.77 -9.17
N TYR A 86 12.67 3.24 -8.39
CA TYR A 86 12.95 3.82 -7.07
C TYR A 86 12.74 2.82 -5.93
N VAL A 87 11.60 2.11 -5.94
CA VAL A 87 11.26 1.22 -4.83
C VAL A 87 12.11 -0.05 -4.90
N ASN A 88 12.27 -0.66 -6.08
CA ASN A 88 13.05 -1.87 -6.23
C ASN A 88 14.55 -1.58 -6.40
N GLU A 89 14.95 -0.81 -7.41
CA GLU A 89 16.36 -0.63 -7.77
C GLU A 89 17.12 0.21 -6.73
N GLU A 90 16.56 1.38 -6.37
CA GLU A 90 17.14 2.27 -5.35
C GLU A 90 16.86 1.79 -3.92
N LYS A 91 16.03 0.75 -3.77
CA LYS A 91 15.62 0.16 -2.48
C LYS A 91 14.99 1.15 -1.50
N ILE A 92 14.27 2.15 -2.01
CA ILE A 92 13.58 3.12 -1.18
C ILE A 92 12.42 2.41 -0.45
N PRO A 93 12.39 2.37 0.91
CA PRO A 93 11.52 1.49 1.69
C PRO A 93 10.05 1.95 1.76
N VAL A 94 9.44 2.25 0.62
CA VAL A 94 8.01 2.54 0.49
C VAL A 94 7.20 1.29 0.85
N LYS A 95 6.06 1.47 1.52
CA LYS A 95 5.14 0.40 1.93
C LYS A 95 3.91 0.38 1.02
N LEU A 96 3.84 -0.63 0.15
CA LEU A 96 2.77 -0.81 -0.84
C LEU A 96 1.70 -1.74 -0.29
N VAL A 97 0.43 -1.37 -0.40
CA VAL A 97 -0.70 -2.21 0.03
C VAL A 97 -1.71 -2.33 -1.10
N GLY A 98 -1.84 -3.54 -1.63
CA GLY A 98 -2.82 -3.90 -2.63
C GLY A 98 -4.09 -4.46 -1.99
N SER A 99 -5.25 -3.90 -2.32
CA SER A 99 -6.56 -4.39 -1.93
C SER A 99 -7.18 -5.24 -3.03
N GLY A 100 -7.61 -6.44 -2.67
CA GLY A 100 -8.19 -7.42 -3.58
C GLY A 100 -7.16 -8.34 -4.21
N ARG A 101 -7.51 -9.62 -4.26
CA ARG A 101 -6.76 -10.72 -4.88
C ARG A 101 -7.54 -11.29 -6.03
N ASN A 102 -6.87 -11.86 -7.00
CA ASN A 102 -7.49 -12.55 -8.11
C ASN A 102 -8.66 -11.74 -8.69
N ASP A 103 -9.87 -12.22 -8.51
CA ASP A 103 -11.13 -11.63 -8.98
C ASP A 103 -12.01 -11.05 -7.85
N ASP A 104 -11.44 -10.73 -6.69
CA ASP A 104 -12.15 -10.15 -5.53
C ASP A 104 -13.03 -8.95 -5.91
N TYR A 105 -12.65 -8.20 -6.94
CA TYR A 105 -13.40 -7.10 -7.53
C TYR A 105 -13.99 -7.44 -8.91
N GLY A 106 -14.25 -8.70 -9.19
CA GLY A 106 -14.72 -9.18 -10.50
C GLY A 106 -15.94 -8.46 -11.06
N VAL A 107 -16.86 -8.02 -10.19
CA VAL A 107 -18.03 -7.22 -10.57
C VAL A 107 -17.68 -5.86 -11.20
N CYS A 108 -16.45 -5.37 -10.99
CA CYS A 108 -15.96 -4.11 -11.56
C CYS A 108 -15.26 -4.31 -12.91
N GLY A 109 -15.18 -5.55 -13.41
CA GLY A 109 -14.57 -5.90 -14.69
C GLY A 109 -13.07 -6.13 -14.64
N PHE A 110 -12.51 -6.48 -15.79
CA PHE A 110 -11.13 -6.94 -15.96
C PHE A 110 -10.07 -5.97 -15.41
N SER A 111 -10.30 -4.67 -15.49
CA SER A 111 -9.38 -3.66 -14.96
C SER A 111 -9.11 -3.76 -13.45
N HIS A 112 -9.96 -4.49 -12.72
CA HIS A 112 -9.85 -4.70 -11.28
C HIS A 112 -9.34 -6.10 -10.91
N TYR A 113 -9.06 -6.95 -11.88
CA TYR A 113 -8.51 -8.28 -11.65
C TYR A 113 -7.03 -8.18 -11.26
N ALA A 114 -6.63 -8.97 -10.28
CA ALA A 114 -5.28 -9.02 -9.74
C ALA A 114 -4.65 -10.42 -9.85
N CYS A 115 -5.02 -11.18 -10.89
CA CYS A 115 -4.56 -12.56 -11.06
C CYS A 115 -3.06 -12.66 -11.36
N GLU A 116 -2.45 -11.58 -11.82
CA GLU A 116 -1.04 -11.52 -12.21
C GLU A 116 -0.13 -10.83 -11.18
N ASP A 117 -0.69 -10.34 -10.07
CA ASP A 117 0.05 -9.52 -9.09
C ASP A 117 1.33 -10.18 -8.61
N MET A 118 1.28 -11.46 -8.27
CA MET A 118 2.46 -12.20 -7.80
C MET A 118 3.50 -12.39 -8.90
N LYS A 119 3.08 -12.61 -10.15
CA LYS A 119 4.01 -12.69 -11.30
C LYS A 119 4.71 -11.36 -11.55
N ILE A 120 4.02 -10.25 -11.31
CA ILE A 120 4.62 -8.92 -11.39
C ILE A 120 5.59 -8.71 -10.23
N MET A 121 5.23 -9.16 -9.03
CA MET A 121 6.14 -9.07 -7.88
C MET A 121 7.40 -9.91 -8.05
N ASP A 122 7.34 -11.03 -8.77
CA ASP A 122 8.52 -11.86 -9.09
C ASP A 122 9.58 -11.13 -9.94
N VAL A 123 9.22 -10.03 -10.60
CA VAL A 123 10.15 -9.16 -11.34
C VAL A 123 11.03 -8.33 -10.37
N PHE A 124 10.57 -8.12 -9.13
CA PHE A 124 11.21 -7.25 -8.15
C PHE A 124 12.00 -8.03 -7.10
N SER A 125 13.31 -8.02 -7.20
CA SER A 125 14.20 -8.79 -6.32
C SER A 125 14.40 -8.18 -4.93
N ASN A 126 14.09 -6.89 -4.75
CA ASN A 126 14.37 -6.15 -3.52
C ASN A 126 13.10 -5.78 -2.71
N ILE A 127 11.93 -6.16 -3.18
CA ILE A 127 10.66 -5.88 -2.50
C ILE A 127 10.22 -7.10 -1.69
N LYS A 128 10.09 -6.93 -0.38
CA LYS A 128 9.57 -7.99 0.50
C LYS A 128 8.05 -8.13 0.34
N VAL A 129 7.59 -9.34 0.05
CA VAL A 129 6.17 -9.62 -0.20
C VAL A 129 5.52 -10.25 1.02
N TYR A 130 4.38 -9.67 1.44
CA TYR A 130 3.50 -10.18 2.50
C TYR A 130 2.16 -10.56 1.88
N ARG A 131 1.78 -11.81 2.00
CA ARG A 131 0.51 -12.33 1.49
C ARG A 131 -0.22 -13.14 2.56
N PRO A 132 -0.74 -12.48 3.63
CA PRO A 132 -1.42 -13.18 4.71
C PRO A 132 -2.66 -13.92 4.18
N GLU A 133 -2.80 -15.20 4.50
CA GLU A 133 -3.98 -15.99 4.13
C GLU A 133 -5.11 -15.78 5.14
N HIS A 134 -4.76 -15.47 6.40
CA HIS A 134 -5.69 -15.18 7.47
C HIS A 134 -5.42 -13.81 8.11
N LYS A 135 -6.46 -13.24 8.73
CA LYS A 135 -6.38 -11.91 9.36
C LYS A 135 -5.37 -11.81 10.52
N ASP A 136 -5.13 -12.92 11.20
CA ASP A 136 -4.20 -13.06 12.32
C ASP A 136 -2.72 -13.15 11.90
N GLU A 137 -2.47 -13.34 10.61
CA GLU A 137 -1.13 -13.26 10.02
C GLU A 137 -0.72 -11.82 9.65
N ILE A 138 -1.64 -10.86 9.80
CA ILE A 138 -1.35 -9.46 9.50
C ILE A 138 -0.58 -8.86 10.67
N ASP A 139 0.67 -8.47 10.41
CA ASP A 139 1.53 -7.72 11.33
C ASP A 139 1.94 -6.40 10.66
N VAL A 140 1.22 -5.34 10.98
CA VAL A 140 1.47 -4.02 10.40
C VAL A 140 2.71 -3.38 11.01
N ALA A 141 3.05 -3.67 12.25
CA ALA A 141 4.26 -3.15 12.88
C ALA A 141 5.52 -3.71 12.18
N GLU A 142 5.59 -5.03 11.98
CA GLU A 142 6.68 -5.65 11.22
C GLU A 142 6.73 -5.11 9.77
N PHE A 143 5.58 -5.00 9.11
CA PHE A 143 5.49 -4.45 7.76
C PHE A 143 6.01 -3.01 7.66
N LEU A 144 5.71 -2.15 8.62
CA LEU A 144 6.11 -0.73 8.60
C LEU A 144 7.59 -0.52 8.93
N TYR A 145 8.10 -1.23 9.96
CA TYR A 145 9.40 -0.93 10.53
C TYR A 145 10.55 -1.76 9.95
N ASN A 146 10.29 -2.74 9.10
CA ASN A 146 11.38 -3.32 8.34
C ASN A 146 11.98 -2.29 7.36
N MET A 147 13.27 -2.33 7.17
CA MET A 147 14.00 -1.35 6.35
C MET A 147 13.93 -1.63 4.84
N SER A 148 13.21 -2.68 4.43
CA SER A 148 13.08 -3.04 3.02
C SER A 148 11.84 -2.41 2.40
N PRO A 149 11.86 -2.11 1.10
CA PRO A 149 10.63 -1.91 0.35
C PRO A 149 9.71 -3.11 0.53
N SER A 150 8.42 -2.87 0.68
CA SER A 150 7.51 -3.97 1.04
C SER A 150 6.17 -3.84 0.34
N TYR A 151 5.62 -4.98 -0.06
CA TYR A 151 4.29 -5.08 -0.63
C TYR A 151 3.43 -6.03 0.20
N MET A 152 2.26 -5.58 0.62
CA MET A 152 1.25 -6.42 1.29
C MET A 152 0.00 -6.54 0.42
N ASN A 153 -0.38 -7.78 0.10
CA ASN A 153 -1.61 -8.06 -0.65
C ASN A 153 -2.72 -8.53 0.30
N LEU A 154 -3.80 -7.78 0.36
CA LEU A 154 -4.94 -8.03 1.23
C LEU A 154 -6.15 -8.49 0.40
N SER A 155 -6.76 -9.62 0.77
CA SER A 155 -8.09 -9.98 0.24
C SER A 155 -9.15 -8.99 0.69
N ARG A 156 -10.21 -8.90 -0.10
CA ARG A 156 -11.37 -8.01 0.13
C ARG A 156 -12.15 -8.33 1.40
#